data_58581c08c867502b2d35ecce4e1fcd30
#
_entry.id   58581c08c867502b2d35ecce4e1fcd30
#
_cell.length_a   1.000
_cell.length_b   1.000
_cell.length_c   1.000
_cell.angle_alpha   90.00
_cell.angle_beta   90.00
_cell.angle_gamma   90.00
#
_symmetry.space_group_name_H-M   'P 1'
#
loop_
_entity.id
_entity.type
_entity.pdbx_description
1 polymer ?
#
loop_
_entity_poly.entity_id
_entity_poly.type
_entity_poly.pdbx_seq_one_letter_code
_entity_poly.pdbx_strand_id
1 'polypeptide(L)' 'RGYGRQKGQTEIYRGAEYETSLIPKIRLEIVAEDDFAPRVVETIQHAAQTGAIGDGKIFTIPVDAAVRIRTGEQNNDAL' A
#
# COMPACT_ATOMS: atom_id res chain seq x y z
N ARG A 1 1.79 -4.31 -11.33
CA ARG A 1 2.43 -3.18 -11.89
C ARG A 1 3.93 -3.28 -11.84
N GLY A 2 4.55 -3.16 -12.93
CA GLY A 2 5.98 -3.28 -12.96
C GLY A 2 6.64 -1.95 -13.14
N TYR A 3 7.62 -1.70 -12.35
CA TYR A 3 8.52 -0.62 -12.60
C TYR A 3 9.76 -1.20 -13.20
N GLY A 4 10.42 -0.41 -13.98
CA GLY A 4 11.69 -0.85 -14.50
C GLY A 4 12.72 -0.97 -13.42
N ARG A 5 13.93 -1.08 -13.82
CA ARG A 5 15.01 -1.23 -12.90
C ARG A 5 15.91 -0.06 -12.89
N GLN A 6 15.46 1.07 -13.29
CA GLN A 6 16.31 2.22 -13.32
C GLN A 6 16.67 2.66 -11.94
N LYS A 7 17.73 3.42 -11.88
CA LYS A 7 18.05 4.08 -10.67
C LYS A 7 17.09 5.18 -10.39
N GLY A 8 17.08 5.66 -9.18
CA GLY A 8 16.25 6.77 -8.78
C GLY A 8 16.53 7.96 -9.66
N GLN A 9 15.52 8.69 -9.97
CA GLN A 9 15.60 9.77 -10.91
C GLN A 9 14.58 10.82 -10.50
N THR A 10 14.97 12.08 -10.54
CA THR A 10 14.11 13.17 -10.16
C THR A 10 13.59 13.84 -11.41
N GLU A 11 12.29 14.02 -11.46
CA GLU A 11 11.64 14.68 -12.58
C GLU A 11 10.79 15.81 -12.08
N ILE A 12 10.73 16.87 -12.87
CA ILE A 12 9.88 18.00 -12.56
C ILE A 12 8.74 18.00 -13.55
N TYR A 13 7.52 17.98 -13.00
CA TYR A 13 6.36 17.80 -13.82
C TYR A 13 5.31 18.81 -13.40
N ARG A 14 5.03 19.79 -14.28
CA ARG A 14 4.00 20.80 -14.02
C ARG A 14 4.24 21.51 -12.71
N GLY A 15 5.47 21.88 -12.45
CA GLY A 15 5.78 22.61 -11.25
C GLY A 15 5.88 21.76 -10.01
N ALA A 16 5.63 20.48 -10.11
CA ALA A 16 5.79 19.56 -8.99
C ALA A 16 6.98 18.67 -9.26
N GLU A 17 7.71 18.40 -8.22
CA GLU A 17 8.88 17.56 -8.34
C GLU A 17 8.63 16.24 -7.64
N TYR A 18 8.97 15.15 -8.30
CA TYR A 18 8.88 13.85 -7.65
C TYR A 18 10.07 13.01 -8.08
N GLU A 19 10.40 12.11 -7.22
CA GLU A 19 11.53 11.24 -7.45
C GLU A 19 11.03 9.88 -7.84
N THR A 20 11.52 9.38 -8.96
CA THR A 20 11.19 8.04 -9.42
C THR A 20 12.31 7.12 -8.99
N SER A 21 12.01 6.25 -8.05
CA SER A 21 12.99 5.29 -7.58
C SER A 21 12.54 3.92 -8.02
N LEU A 22 13.37 3.24 -8.78
CA LEU A 22 13.05 1.91 -9.29
C LEU A 22 13.78 0.84 -8.53
N ILE A 23 14.14 1.13 -7.28
CA ILE A 23 14.71 0.14 -6.39
C ILE A 23 13.59 -0.81 -5.99
N PRO A 24 13.82 -2.10 -6.05
CA PRO A 24 12.79 -3.07 -5.66
C PRO A 24 12.33 -2.85 -4.23
N LYS A 25 11.03 -2.92 -4.04
CA LYS A 25 10.42 -2.77 -2.73
C LYS A 25 9.27 -3.74 -2.61
N ILE A 26 8.91 -4.04 -1.38
CA ILE A 26 7.77 -4.90 -1.12
C ILE A 26 6.54 -4.05 -0.98
N ARG A 27 5.48 -4.47 -1.64
CA ARG A 27 4.19 -3.83 -1.53
C ARG A 27 3.19 -4.82 -0.98
N LEU A 28 2.51 -4.42 0.10
CA LEU A 28 1.45 -5.24 0.69
C LEU A 28 0.12 -4.55 0.47
N GLU A 29 -0.87 -5.34 0.10
CA GLU A 29 -2.24 -4.86 -0.03
C GLU A 29 -3.11 -5.72 0.85
N ILE A 30 -3.79 -5.09 1.79
CA ILE A 30 -4.62 -5.80 2.75
C ILE A 30 -5.97 -5.14 2.78
N VAL A 31 -7.01 -5.93 2.61
CA VAL A 31 -8.38 -5.45 2.73
C VAL A 31 -8.93 -5.97 4.03
N ALA A 32 -9.43 -5.07 4.85
CA ALA A 32 -9.93 -5.42 6.18
C ALA A 32 -11.21 -4.66 6.46
N GLU A 33 -12.01 -5.18 7.37
CA GLU A 33 -13.16 -4.45 7.84
C GLU A 33 -12.72 -3.18 8.55
N ASP A 34 -13.57 -2.18 8.51
CA ASP A 34 -13.25 -0.86 9.06
C ASP A 34 -12.82 -0.95 10.52
N ASP A 35 -13.51 -1.74 11.30
CA ASP A 35 -13.22 -1.83 12.73
C ASP A 35 -11.85 -2.44 12.99
N PHE A 36 -11.37 -3.23 12.08
CA PHE A 36 -10.12 -3.95 12.25
C PHE A 36 -8.94 -3.22 11.63
N ALA A 37 -9.21 -2.31 10.72
CA ALA A 37 -8.14 -1.65 9.96
C ALA A 37 -7.10 -0.94 10.84
N PRO A 38 -7.49 -0.20 11.88
CA PRO A 38 -6.47 0.45 12.70
C PRO A 38 -5.51 -0.53 13.35
N ARG A 39 -6.01 -1.71 13.74
CA ARG A 39 -5.15 -2.72 14.33
C ARG A 39 -4.17 -3.29 13.31
N VAL A 40 -4.63 -3.46 12.07
CA VAL A 40 -3.75 -3.92 11.00
C VAL A 40 -2.63 -2.92 10.78
N VAL A 41 -2.96 -1.64 10.72
CA VAL A 41 -1.96 -0.58 10.52
C VAL A 41 -0.94 -0.61 11.64
N GLU A 42 -1.40 -0.68 12.88
CA GLU A 42 -0.50 -0.67 14.02
C GLU A 42 0.41 -1.89 14.02
N THR A 43 -0.14 -3.04 13.71
CA THR A 43 0.63 -4.28 13.69
C THR A 43 1.73 -4.21 12.64
N ILE A 44 1.41 -3.72 11.46
CA ILE A 44 2.39 -3.61 10.39
C ILE A 44 3.45 -2.58 10.75
N GLN A 45 3.04 -1.45 11.31
CA GLN A 45 3.98 -0.41 11.69
C GLN A 45 5.00 -0.95 12.68
N HIS A 46 4.53 -1.64 13.70
CA HIS A 46 5.44 -2.16 14.72
C HIS A 46 6.37 -3.22 14.15
N ALA A 47 5.88 -4.05 13.26
CA ALA A 47 6.70 -5.11 12.70
C ALA A 47 7.75 -4.58 11.74
N ALA A 48 7.44 -3.51 11.03
CA ALA A 48 8.32 -3.01 9.98
C ALA A 48 9.21 -1.85 10.41
N GLN A 49 8.91 -1.23 11.53
CA GLN A 49 9.62 -0.03 11.95
C GLN A 49 11.02 -0.35 12.44
N THR A 50 12.01 0.26 11.81
CA THR A 50 13.39 0.14 12.28
C THR A 50 13.93 1.49 12.71
N GLY A 51 13.22 2.57 12.39
CA GLY A 51 13.69 3.92 12.66
C GLY A 51 14.60 4.48 11.59
N ALA A 52 14.87 3.69 10.57
CA ALA A 52 15.78 4.11 9.51
C ALA A 52 15.01 4.62 8.31
N ILE A 53 15.69 5.41 7.50
CA ILE A 53 15.14 5.83 6.21
C ILE A 53 14.94 4.58 5.38
N GLY A 54 13.77 4.46 4.75
CA GLY A 54 13.47 3.30 3.93
C GLY A 54 12.49 2.34 4.56
N ASP A 55 12.04 2.62 5.77
CA ASP A 55 11.02 1.78 6.42
C ASP A 55 9.73 1.73 5.63
N GLY A 56 9.45 2.77 4.84
CA GLY A 56 8.28 2.76 4.00
C GLY A 56 7.12 3.54 4.57
N LYS A 57 5.97 3.35 3.95
CA LYS A 57 4.76 4.08 4.32
C LYS A 57 3.57 3.16 4.26
N ILE A 58 2.55 3.51 5.02
CA ILE A 58 1.27 2.82 5.00
C ILE A 58 0.21 3.83 4.59
N PHE A 59 -0.56 3.46 3.58
CA PHE A 59 -1.70 4.27 3.17
C PHE A 59 -2.97 3.49 3.46
N THR A 60 -3.96 4.16 4.01
CA THR A 60 -5.27 3.56 4.24
C THR A 60 -6.24 4.20 3.27
N ILE A 61 -6.86 3.39 2.46
CA ILE A 61 -7.71 3.86 1.38
C ILE A 61 -9.06 3.16 1.50
N PRO A 62 -10.15 3.91 1.36
CA PRO A 62 -11.47 3.27 1.38
C PRO A 62 -11.64 2.33 0.21
N VAL A 63 -12.29 1.21 0.46
CA VAL A 63 -12.67 0.26 -0.57
C VAL A 63 -14.17 0.37 -0.73
N ASP A 64 -14.61 0.74 -1.93
CA ASP A 64 -16.04 0.95 -2.17
C ASP A 64 -16.81 -0.34 -2.12
N ALA A 65 -16.25 -1.41 -2.64
CA ALA A 65 -16.97 -2.67 -2.71
C ALA A 65 -15.96 -3.80 -2.84
N ALA A 66 -16.35 -4.95 -2.34
CA ALA A 66 -15.59 -6.17 -2.50
C ALA A 66 -16.56 -7.28 -2.88
N VAL A 67 -16.13 -8.16 -3.77
CA VAL A 67 -16.94 -9.30 -4.20
C VAL A 67 -16.05 -10.51 -4.25
N ARG A 68 -16.48 -11.59 -3.60
CA ARG A 68 -15.79 -12.86 -3.74
C ARG A 68 -16.33 -13.53 -4.99
N ILE A 69 -15.49 -13.73 -5.95
CA ILE A 69 -15.95 -14.19 -7.26
C ILE A 69 -16.59 -15.56 -7.18
N ARG A 70 -16.01 -16.47 -6.41
CA ARG A 70 -16.50 -17.83 -6.36
C ARG A 70 -17.91 -17.93 -5.79
N THR A 71 -18.24 -17.11 -4.81
CA THR A 71 -19.51 -17.24 -4.10
C THR A 71 -20.47 -16.09 -4.36
N GLY A 72 -19.97 -14.97 -4.88
CA GLY A 72 -20.79 -13.79 -5.06
C GLY A 72 -21.02 -13.01 -3.79
N GLU A 73 -20.43 -13.42 -2.67
CA GLU A 73 -20.56 -12.66 -1.43
C GLU A 73 -19.95 -11.29 -1.59
N GLN A 74 -20.51 -10.33 -0.88
CA GLN A 74 -20.14 -8.94 -1.06
C GLN A 74 -19.70 -8.30 0.24
N ASN A 75 -18.83 -7.31 0.10
CA ASN A 75 -18.39 -6.45 1.19
C ASN A 75 -17.80 -7.27 2.33
N ASN A 76 -18.24 -7.05 3.57
CA ASN A 76 -17.63 -7.75 4.69
C ASN A 76 -17.73 -9.27 4.57
N ASP A 77 -18.78 -9.76 3.95
CA ASP A 77 -18.91 -11.20 3.75
C ASP A 77 -17.92 -11.75 2.75
N ALA A 78 -17.31 -10.90 1.96
CA ALA A 78 -16.33 -11.29 0.97
C ALA A 78 -14.92 -11.33 1.51
N LEU A 79 -14.71 -10.88 2.73
CA LEU A 79 -13.37 -10.78 3.30
C LEU A 79 -12.90 -12.03 4.03
#